data_e399df81e9d6ac27a6e925c574c87463
#
_entry.id   e399df81e9d6ac27a6e925c574c87463
#
_cell.length_a   1.000
_cell.length_b   1.000
_cell.length_c   1.000
_cell.angle_alpha   90.00
_cell.angle_beta   90.00
_cell.angle_gamma   90.00
#
_symmetry.space_group_name_H-M   'P 1'
#
loop_
_entity.id
_entity.type
_entity.pdbx_description
1 polymer ?
#
loop_
_entity_poly.entity_id
_entity_poly.type
_entity_poly.pdbx_seq_one_letter_code
_entity_poly.pdbx_strand_id
1 'polypeptide(L)'
;MKSVACMAFVVSALVVLAAPARAADMTGKEVFDHYCTYCHGSSEGPGTMQLRRTRGKEQALLTERTNLSRDYIEYVVRHGLKSMPPFAPSDLTDAKLKALAAFLAKK
;
A
#
# COMPACT_ATOMS: atom_id res chain seq x y z
N MET A 1 60.07 -12.61 45.74
CA MET A 1 59.52 -11.51 44.94
C MET A 1 58.61 -12.14 43.90
N LYS A 2 57.36 -12.09 44.13
CA LYS A 2 56.35 -12.72 43.23
C LYS A 2 55.51 -11.60 42.57
N SER A 3 55.75 -11.38 41.26
CA SER A 3 54.97 -10.43 40.45
C SER A 3 53.62 -11.04 40.11
N VAL A 4 52.58 -10.41 40.61
CA VAL A 4 51.17 -10.75 40.22
C VAL A 4 50.82 -9.91 39.02
N ALA A 5 50.72 -10.55 37.85
CA ALA A 5 50.25 -9.91 36.64
C ALA A 5 48.72 -9.87 36.67
N CYS A 6 48.17 -8.67 36.86
CA CYS A 6 46.74 -8.43 36.66
C CYS A 6 46.41 -8.46 35.17
N MET A 7 45.77 -9.54 34.72
CA MET A 7 45.14 -9.59 33.39
C MET A 7 43.78 -8.86 33.46
N ALA A 8 43.72 -7.67 32.90
CA ALA A 8 42.48 -6.96 32.70
C ALA A 8 41.73 -7.55 31.49
N PHE A 9 40.65 -8.26 31.73
CA PHE A 9 39.73 -8.69 30.70
C PHE A 9 38.88 -7.49 30.27
N VAL A 10 39.16 -6.97 29.07
CA VAL A 10 38.29 -5.97 28.42
C VAL A 10 37.15 -6.73 27.75
N VAL A 11 36.01 -6.74 28.40
CA VAL A 11 34.75 -7.23 27.78
C VAL A 11 34.21 -6.13 26.88
N SER A 12 34.49 -6.22 25.58
CA SER A 12 33.84 -5.37 24.56
C SER A 12 32.39 -5.83 24.38
N ALA A 13 31.47 -5.08 24.98
CA ALA A 13 30.05 -5.26 24.73
C ALA A 13 29.72 -4.76 23.30
N LEU A 14 29.51 -5.69 22.37
CA LEU A 14 28.92 -5.38 21.06
C LEU A 14 27.46 -5.04 21.28
N VAL A 15 27.15 -3.75 21.29
CA VAL A 15 25.75 -3.28 21.19
C VAL A 15 25.31 -3.44 19.76
N VAL A 16 24.60 -4.55 19.49
CA VAL A 16 23.90 -4.74 18.21
C VAL A 16 22.69 -3.83 18.25
N LEU A 17 22.76 -2.68 17.59
CA LEU A 17 21.62 -1.83 17.28
C LEU A 17 20.72 -2.60 16.29
N ALA A 18 19.75 -3.33 16.83
CA ALA A 18 18.67 -3.88 16.03
C ALA A 18 17.84 -2.70 15.49
N ALA A 19 18.05 -2.33 14.23
CA ALA A 19 17.14 -1.43 13.55
C ALA A 19 15.75 -2.08 13.55
N PRO A 20 14.66 -1.34 13.89
CA PRO A 20 13.34 -1.89 13.80
C PRO A 20 13.11 -2.32 12.35
N ALA A 21 12.82 -3.61 12.15
CA ALA A 21 12.39 -4.13 10.86
C ALA A 21 11.04 -3.46 10.56
N ARG A 22 11.05 -2.39 9.77
CA ARG A 22 9.84 -1.86 9.17
C ARG A 22 9.34 -2.96 8.25
N ALA A 23 8.13 -3.46 8.53
CA ALA A 23 7.40 -4.22 7.54
C ALA A 23 7.39 -3.38 6.26
N ALA A 24 7.95 -3.91 5.16
CA ALA A 24 8.04 -3.17 3.91
C ALA A 24 6.62 -2.77 3.52
N ASP A 25 6.34 -1.46 3.46
CA ASP A 25 5.05 -0.96 3.03
C ASP A 25 4.81 -1.42 1.59
N MET A 26 3.63 -1.96 1.33
CA MET A 26 3.25 -2.40 -0.01
C MET A 26 3.34 -1.22 -0.99
N THR A 27 3.87 -1.46 -2.17
CA THR A 27 3.80 -0.51 -3.28
C THR A 27 2.35 -0.29 -3.70
N GLY A 28 2.06 0.82 -4.35
CA GLY A 28 0.71 1.10 -4.84
C GLY A 28 0.15 0.02 -5.78
N LYS A 29 1.02 -0.60 -6.59
CA LYS A 29 0.64 -1.74 -7.43
C LYS A 29 0.28 -2.96 -6.60
N GLU A 30 1.07 -3.32 -5.60
CA GLU A 30 0.79 -4.45 -4.71
C GLU A 30 -0.49 -4.23 -3.91
N VAL A 31 -0.77 -3.01 -3.48
CA VAL A 31 -2.04 -2.65 -2.83
C VAL A 31 -3.20 -2.86 -3.81
N PHE A 32 -3.07 -2.38 -5.05
CA PHE A 32 -4.09 -2.59 -6.07
C PHE A 32 -4.32 -4.09 -6.34
N ASP A 33 -3.26 -4.85 -6.52
CA ASP A 33 -3.32 -6.29 -6.79
C ASP A 33 -3.99 -7.06 -5.66
N HIS A 34 -3.77 -6.66 -4.41
CA HIS A 34 -4.31 -7.34 -3.24
C HIS A 34 -5.76 -6.97 -2.91
N TYR A 35 -6.12 -5.68 -3.00
CA TYR A 35 -7.41 -5.17 -2.50
C TYR A 35 -8.41 -4.85 -3.61
N CYS A 36 -7.98 -4.61 -4.84
CA CYS A 36 -8.81 -3.99 -5.87
C CYS A 36 -9.05 -4.88 -7.08
N THR A 37 -8.13 -5.79 -7.41
CA THR A 37 -8.16 -6.59 -8.65
C THR A 37 -9.38 -7.47 -8.80
N TYR A 38 -9.94 -7.99 -7.72
CA TYR A 38 -11.15 -8.81 -7.80
C TYR A 38 -12.29 -8.09 -8.53
N CYS A 39 -12.48 -6.81 -8.24
CA CYS A 39 -13.52 -6.00 -8.87
C CYS A 39 -13.04 -5.16 -10.06
N HIS A 40 -11.76 -4.76 -10.09
CA HIS A 40 -11.22 -3.78 -11.03
C HIS A 40 -10.05 -4.28 -11.88
N GLY A 41 -9.63 -5.53 -11.72
CA GLY A 41 -8.40 -6.06 -12.33
C GLY A 41 -8.57 -6.59 -13.76
N SER A 42 -9.77 -6.84 -14.21
CA SER A 42 -10.05 -7.37 -15.54
C SER A 42 -11.28 -6.74 -16.18
N SER A 43 -11.45 -6.97 -17.48
CA SER A 43 -12.63 -6.50 -18.22
C SER A 43 -13.95 -7.11 -17.71
N GLU A 44 -13.88 -8.23 -17.00
CA GLU A 44 -15.02 -8.98 -16.47
C GLU A 44 -15.23 -8.80 -14.96
N GLY A 45 -14.34 -8.07 -14.29
CA GLY A 45 -14.52 -7.72 -12.89
C GLY A 45 -15.78 -6.91 -12.67
N PRO A 46 -16.55 -7.16 -11.59
CA PRO A 46 -17.85 -6.51 -11.38
C PRO A 46 -17.76 -4.98 -11.33
N GLY A 47 -16.71 -4.42 -10.74
CA GLY A 47 -16.46 -2.98 -10.73
C GLY A 47 -16.13 -2.43 -12.12
N THR A 48 -15.32 -3.14 -12.90
CA THR A 48 -15.00 -2.77 -14.28
C THR A 48 -16.23 -2.79 -15.17
N MET A 49 -17.06 -3.81 -15.04
CA MET A 49 -18.31 -3.91 -15.81
C MET A 49 -19.27 -2.77 -15.47
N GLN A 50 -19.38 -2.42 -14.19
CA GLN A 50 -20.22 -1.32 -13.74
C GLN A 50 -19.70 0.03 -14.28
N LEU A 51 -18.41 0.28 -14.23
CA LEU A 51 -17.80 1.48 -14.79
C LEU A 51 -17.99 1.56 -16.29
N ARG A 52 -17.86 0.45 -17.01
CA ARG A 52 -18.14 0.39 -18.46
C ARG A 52 -19.56 0.82 -18.80
N ARG A 53 -20.55 0.36 -18.04
CA ARG A 53 -21.97 0.71 -18.25
C ARG A 53 -22.25 2.18 -17.95
N THR A 54 -21.63 2.74 -16.95
CA THR A 54 -21.96 4.08 -16.44
C THR A 54 -21.07 5.19 -16.96
N ARG A 55 -19.85 4.87 -17.41
CA ARG A 55 -18.82 5.84 -17.81
C ARG A 55 -18.18 5.57 -19.17
N GLY A 56 -18.53 4.45 -19.80
CA GLY A 56 -17.95 4.05 -21.08
C GLY A 56 -16.72 3.15 -20.96
N LYS A 57 -16.35 2.54 -22.07
CA LYS A 57 -15.28 1.55 -22.16
C LYS A 57 -13.90 2.10 -21.73
N GLU A 58 -13.61 3.33 -22.13
CA GLU A 58 -12.33 4.00 -21.85
C GLU A 58 -12.12 4.33 -20.37
N GLN A 59 -13.20 4.34 -19.59
CA GLN A 59 -13.18 4.65 -18.15
C GLN A 59 -13.32 3.39 -17.28
N ALA A 60 -13.36 2.22 -17.89
CA ALA A 60 -13.71 0.98 -17.20
C ALA A 60 -12.55 0.42 -16.38
N LEU A 61 -11.35 0.34 -16.94
CA LEU A 61 -10.15 -0.15 -16.26
C LEU A 61 -9.44 0.98 -15.55
N LEU A 62 -9.37 0.91 -14.22
CA LEU A 62 -8.76 1.98 -13.40
C LEU A 62 -7.29 2.20 -13.74
N THR A 63 -6.56 1.13 -14.07
CA THR A 63 -5.13 1.20 -14.39
C THR A 63 -4.84 1.86 -15.75
N GLU A 64 -5.84 2.01 -16.61
CA GLU A 64 -5.72 2.65 -17.93
C GLU A 64 -6.21 4.11 -17.90
N ARG A 65 -6.93 4.50 -16.87
CA ARG A 65 -7.47 5.86 -16.75
C ARG A 65 -6.37 6.89 -16.52
N THR A 66 -6.54 8.06 -17.13
CA THR A 66 -5.63 9.21 -17.01
C THR A 66 -6.25 10.40 -16.29
N ASN A 67 -7.51 10.30 -15.89
CA ASN A 67 -8.30 11.38 -15.29
C ASN A 67 -8.60 11.15 -13.79
N LEU A 68 -7.86 10.27 -13.12
CA LEU A 68 -8.00 10.03 -11.70
C LEU A 68 -7.08 10.96 -10.90
N SER A 69 -7.64 11.72 -9.94
CA SER A 69 -6.85 12.46 -8.96
C SER A 69 -6.63 11.64 -7.68
N ARG A 70 -5.55 11.93 -6.96
CA ARG A 70 -5.25 11.26 -5.68
C ARG A 70 -6.37 11.47 -4.67
N ASP A 71 -6.81 12.71 -4.51
CA ASP A 71 -7.87 13.07 -3.56
C ASP A 71 -9.19 12.33 -3.85
N TYR A 72 -9.55 12.22 -5.13
CA TYR A 72 -10.74 11.48 -5.52
C TYR A 72 -10.62 9.98 -5.19
N ILE A 73 -9.45 9.37 -5.44
CA ILE A 73 -9.21 7.95 -5.13
C ILE A 73 -9.30 7.74 -3.61
N GLU A 74 -8.62 8.57 -2.82
CA GLU A 74 -8.63 8.48 -1.36
C GLU A 74 -10.06 8.66 -0.81
N TYR A 75 -10.81 9.62 -1.33
CA TYR A 75 -12.20 9.84 -0.94
C TYR A 75 -13.08 8.63 -1.24
N VAL A 76 -13.05 8.11 -2.47
CA VAL A 76 -13.89 6.98 -2.88
C VAL A 76 -13.55 5.71 -2.10
N VAL A 77 -12.28 5.44 -1.86
CA VAL A 77 -11.86 4.25 -1.09
C VAL A 77 -12.34 4.35 0.36
N ARG A 78 -12.28 5.52 0.98
CA ARG A 78 -12.71 5.69 2.37
C ARG A 78 -14.23 5.72 2.55
N HIS A 79 -14.96 6.22 1.58
CA HIS A 79 -16.42 6.42 1.71
C HIS A 79 -17.24 5.40 0.92
N GLY A 80 -16.60 4.68 -0.01
CA GLY A 80 -17.32 3.87 -0.98
C GLY A 80 -18.00 4.69 -2.07
N LEU A 81 -18.50 4.03 -3.09
CA LEU A 81 -19.26 4.64 -4.17
C LEU A 81 -20.28 3.65 -4.72
N LYS A 82 -21.57 3.89 -4.50
CA LYS A 82 -22.66 2.99 -4.91
C LYS A 82 -22.44 1.57 -4.35
N SER A 83 -22.23 0.57 -5.19
CA SER A 83 -21.97 -0.81 -4.78
C SER A 83 -20.51 -1.08 -4.35
N MET A 84 -19.61 -0.14 -4.54
CA MET A 84 -18.24 -0.25 -4.01
C MET A 84 -18.26 0.02 -2.51
N PRO A 85 -17.83 -0.93 -1.66
CA PRO A 85 -17.80 -0.73 -0.21
C PRO A 85 -16.67 0.23 0.21
N PRO A 86 -16.84 0.93 1.34
CA PRO A 86 -15.76 1.70 1.95
C PRO A 86 -14.72 0.77 2.60
N PHE A 87 -13.47 1.21 2.62
CA PHE A 87 -12.38 0.57 3.34
C PHE A 87 -12.01 1.39 4.58
N ALA A 88 -12.16 0.78 5.75
CA ALA A 88 -11.72 1.39 7.00
C ALA A 88 -10.19 1.44 7.12
N PRO A 89 -9.61 2.33 7.93
CA PRO A 89 -8.17 2.34 8.18
C PRO A 89 -7.60 1.04 8.77
N SER A 90 -8.45 0.23 9.42
CA SER A 90 -8.10 -1.11 9.88
C SER A 90 -7.91 -2.13 8.75
N ASP A 91 -8.62 -1.94 7.63
CA ASP A 91 -8.57 -2.84 6.47
C ASP A 91 -7.48 -2.40 5.50
N LEU A 92 -7.43 -1.12 5.21
CA LEU A 92 -6.46 -0.49 4.32
C LEU A 92 -5.88 0.76 5.02
N THR A 93 -4.64 0.68 5.50
CA THR A 93 -3.98 1.79 6.21
C THR A 93 -3.84 3.03 5.34
N ASP A 94 -3.68 4.20 5.97
CA ASP A 94 -3.50 5.46 5.23
C ASP A 94 -2.23 5.45 4.36
N ALA A 95 -1.16 4.79 4.81
CA ALA A 95 0.07 4.64 4.02
C ALA A 95 -0.18 3.84 2.74
N LYS A 96 -0.88 2.70 2.84
CA LYS A 96 -1.27 1.88 1.68
C LYS A 96 -2.22 2.64 0.75
N LEU A 97 -3.18 3.38 1.29
CA LEU A 97 -4.11 4.17 0.49
C LEU A 97 -3.40 5.27 -0.30
N LYS A 98 -2.44 5.97 0.32
CA LYS A 98 -1.62 6.98 -0.37
C LYS A 98 -0.77 6.36 -1.49
N ALA A 99 -0.18 5.19 -1.26
CA ALA A 99 0.56 4.46 -2.27
C ALA A 99 -0.34 4.03 -3.45
N LEU A 100 -1.53 3.53 -3.17
CA LEU A 100 -2.55 3.19 -4.17
C LEU A 100 -2.98 4.41 -4.99
N ALA A 101 -3.28 5.53 -4.32
CA ALA A 101 -3.68 6.77 -4.97
C ALA A 101 -2.58 7.31 -5.89
N ALA A 102 -1.31 7.25 -5.46
CA ALA A 102 -0.18 7.62 -6.28
C ALA A 102 0.01 6.70 -7.50
N PHE A 103 -0.27 5.41 -7.36
CA PHE A 103 -0.19 4.43 -8.44
C PHE A 103 -1.27 4.64 -9.51
N LEU A 104 -2.52 4.89 -9.10
CA LEU A 104 -3.63 5.05 -10.03
C LEU A 104 -3.72 6.47 -10.63
N ALA A 105 -3.34 7.50 -9.90
CA ALA A 105 -3.32 8.88 -10.36
C ALA A 105 -2.06 9.19 -11.19
N LYS A 106 -1.80 8.39 -12.20
CA LYS A 106 -0.64 8.59 -13.10
C LYS A 106 -0.81 9.90 -13.87
N LYS A 107 0.10 10.82 -13.63
CA LYS A 107 0.34 12.00 -14.47
C LYS A 107 1.81 12.34 -14.46
#